data_c5a08519f35961831e9b10c676374074
#
_entry.id   c5a08519f35961831e9b10c676374074
#
_cell.length_a   1.000
_cell.length_b   1.000
_cell.length_c   1.000
_cell.angle_alpha   90.00
_cell.angle_beta   90.00
_cell.angle_gamma   90.00
#
_symmetry.space_group_name_H-M   'P 1'
#
loop_
_entity.id
_entity.type
_entity.pdbx_description
1 polymer ?
#
loop_
_entity_poly.entity_id
_entity_poly.type
_entity_poly.pdbx_seq_one_letter_code
_entity_poly.pdbx_strand_id
1 'polypeptide(L)'
;MLFAWELRSTGKVIGQSNLSLKSVDDKCGEFGYVTHQDFQRRGYALEASKAILGFAFNAYGLHRIIANIDTRNTGSGALATKLGMRLEGTFLEAEMFKGQWSDIWLYAILRTEWNI
;
A
#
# COMPACT_ATOMS: atom_id res chain seq x y z
N MET A 1 -4.44 0.56 11.37
CA MET A 1 -3.14 0.34 12.04
C MET A 1 -2.06 1.13 11.33
N LEU A 2 -1.30 1.92 12.06
CA LEU A 2 -0.28 2.80 11.50
C LEU A 2 1.11 2.29 11.86
N PHE A 3 1.98 2.23 10.86
CA PHE A 3 3.36 1.76 11.03
C PHE A 3 4.33 2.89 10.63
N ALA A 4 5.27 3.20 11.49
CA ALA A 4 6.35 4.12 11.17
C ALA A 4 7.58 3.33 10.69
N TRP A 5 8.24 3.83 9.65
CA TRP A 5 9.46 3.22 9.13
C TRP A 5 10.67 3.97 9.68
N GLU A 6 11.53 3.25 10.34
CA GLU A 6 12.71 3.80 10.97
C GLU A 6 13.96 3.37 10.23
N LEU A 7 14.82 4.34 9.88
CA LEU A 7 16.12 4.01 9.29
C LEU A 7 17.02 3.43 10.37
N ARG A 8 17.42 2.18 10.19
CA ARG A 8 18.14 1.43 11.22
C ARG A 8 19.44 2.10 11.66
N SER A 9 20.16 2.73 10.74
CA SER A 9 21.45 3.36 11.02
C SER A 9 21.36 4.63 11.87
N THR A 10 20.24 5.36 11.80
CA THR A 10 20.10 6.66 12.48
C THR A 10 18.91 6.74 13.42
N GLY A 11 17.97 5.80 13.36
CA GLY A 11 16.72 5.86 14.10
C GLY A 11 15.73 6.89 13.55
N LYS A 12 16.02 7.51 12.41
CA LYS A 12 15.16 8.52 11.82
C LYS A 12 13.94 7.89 11.17
N VAL A 13 12.76 8.46 11.40
CA VAL A 13 11.51 8.04 10.74
C VAL A 13 11.51 8.57 9.30
N ILE A 14 11.42 7.67 8.34
CA ILE A 14 11.53 7.98 6.91
C ILE A 14 10.24 7.76 6.12
N GLY A 15 9.21 7.23 6.76
CA GLY A 15 7.92 7.02 6.13
C GLY A 15 6.94 6.36 7.07
N GLN A 16 5.75 6.11 6.55
CA GLN A 16 4.72 5.42 7.31
C GLN A 16 3.79 4.64 6.39
N SER A 17 3.20 3.58 6.92
CA SER A 17 2.18 2.80 6.24
C SER A 17 0.94 2.73 7.09
N ASN A 18 -0.20 2.61 6.43
CA ASN A 18 -1.49 2.41 7.07
C ASN A 18 -2.13 1.14 6.53
N LEU A 19 -2.56 0.28 7.45
CA LEU A 19 -3.32 -0.92 7.12
C LEU A 19 -4.66 -0.80 7.83
N SER A 20 -5.73 -0.62 7.05
CA SER A 20 -7.08 -0.46 7.57
C SER A 20 -7.89 -1.72 7.27
N LEU A 21 -8.66 -2.17 8.25
CA LEU A 21 -9.57 -3.30 8.03
C LEU A 21 -10.83 -2.78 7.33
N LYS A 22 -11.09 -3.28 6.12
CA LYS A 22 -12.27 -2.87 5.33
C LYS A 22 -13.49 -3.71 5.66
N SER A 23 -13.27 -5.00 5.89
CA SER A 23 -14.34 -5.92 6.26
C SER A 23 -13.77 -7.03 7.14
N VAL A 24 -14.35 -7.18 8.33
CA VAL A 24 -13.97 -8.25 9.26
C VAL A 24 -14.40 -9.60 8.68
N ASP A 25 -15.63 -9.68 8.19
CA ASP A 25 -16.20 -10.93 7.69
C ASP A 25 -15.50 -11.42 6.43
N ASP A 26 -15.10 -10.48 5.55
CA ASP A 26 -14.44 -10.81 4.30
C ASP A 26 -12.92 -10.89 4.44
N LYS A 27 -12.39 -10.55 5.60
CA LYS A 27 -10.94 -10.50 5.88
C LYS A 27 -10.21 -9.68 4.83
N CYS A 28 -10.76 -8.50 4.54
CA CYS A 28 -10.24 -7.57 3.54
C CYS A 28 -9.65 -6.35 4.22
N GLY A 29 -8.42 -6.01 3.85
CA GLY A 29 -7.74 -4.81 4.33
C GLY A 29 -7.39 -3.86 3.21
N GLU A 30 -7.16 -2.61 3.56
CA GLU A 30 -6.67 -1.59 2.64
C GLU A 30 -5.32 -1.10 3.11
N PHE A 31 -4.36 -1.05 2.17
CA PHE A 31 -2.98 -0.65 2.43
C PHE A 31 -2.68 0.69 1.76
N GLY A 32 -1.97 1.56 2.47
CA GLY A 32 -1.46 2.82 1.94
C GLY A 32 -0.14 3.17 2.60
N TYR A 33 0.63 4.07 1.97
CA TYR A 33 1.90 4.49 2.53
C TYR A 33 2.29 5.90 2.09
N VAL A 34 3.19 6.51 2.86
CA VAL A 34 3.85 7.78 2.52
C VAL A 34 5.33 7.64 2.87
N THR A 35 6.21 8.00 1.93
CA THR A 35 7.65 8.04 2.16
C THR A 35 8.09 9.49 2.26
N HIS A 36 8.94 9.79 3.25
CA HIS A 36 9.56 11.11 3.36
C HIS A 36 10.30 11.43 2.08
N GLN A 37 10.16 12.66 1.60
CA GLN A 37 10.65 13.10 0.30
C GLN A 37 12.13 12.75 0.05
N ASP A 38 12.98 12.92 1.05
CA ASP A 38 14.43 12.68 0.93
C ASP A 38 14.78 11.20 0.80
N PHE A 39 13.83 10.30 1.05
CA PHE A 39 14.06 8.85 1.07
C PHE A 39 13.25 8.10 0.04
N GLN A 40 12.64 8.81 -0.89
CA GLN A 40 11.91 8.18 -2.00
C GLN A 40 12.88 7.54 -2.99
N ARG A 41 12.40 6.49 -3.68
CA ARG A 41 13.13 5.79 -4.75
C ARG A 41 14.41 5.09 -4.29
N ARG A 42 14.51 4.73 -3.00
CA ARG A 42 15.66 4.02 -2.45
C ARG A 42 15.33 2.58 -2.04
N GLY A 43 14.15 2.07 -2.42
CA GLY A 43 13.74 0.72 -2.06
C GLY A 43 13.15 0.58 -0.66
N TYR A 44 13.11 1.63 0.15
CA TYR A 44 12.56 1.56 1.50
C TYR A 44 11.07 1.26 1.51
N ALA A 45 10.32 1.90 0.60
CA ALA A 45 8.87 1.65 0.51
C ALA A 45 8.58 0.20 0.15
N LEU A 46 9.33 -0.38 -0.78
CA LEU A 46 9.17 -1.77 -1.16
C LEU A 46 9.49 -2.71 0.02
N GLU A 47 10.59 -2.48 0.72
CA GLU A 47 11.01 -3.27 1.87
C GLU A 47 9.94 -3.22 2.97
N ALA A 48 9.51 -2.01 3.35
CA ALA A 48 8.51 -1.83 4.40
C ALA A 48 7.17 -2.43 4.00
N SER A 49 6.76 -2.26 2.75
CA SER A 49 5.49 -2.78 2.25
C SER A 49 5.47 -4.30 2.25
N LYS A 50 6.57 -4.95 1.86
CA LYS A 50 6.68 -6.42 1.93
C LYS A 50 6.48 -6.92 3.35
N ALA A 51 7.11 -6.24 4.32
CA ALA A 51 7.00 -6.63 5.72
C ALA A 51 5.55 -6.49 6.22
N ILE A 52 4.87 -5.41 5.85
CA ILE A 52 3.50 -5.15 6.30
C ILE A 52 2.50 -6.09 5.65
N LEU A 53 2.62 -6.36 4.35
CA LEU A 53 1.75 -7.33 3.69
C LEU A 53 1.97 -8.73 4.24
N GLY A 54 3.22 -9.12 4.50
CA GLY A 54 3.53 -10.39 5.14
C GLY A 54 2.89 -10.51 6.51
N PHE A 55 2.97 -9.48 7.32
CA PHE A 55 2.31 -9.41 8.62
C PHE A 55 0.80 -9.55 8.49
N ALA A 56 0.20 -8.81 7.54
CA ALA A 56 -1.24 -8.81 7.33
C ALA A 56 -1.76 -10.19 6.93
N PHE A 57 -1.08 -10.86 6.03
CA PHE A 57 -1.50 -12.21 5.60
C PHE A 57 -1.18 -13.29 6.61
N ASN A 58 0.03 -13.27 7.17
CA ASN A 58 0.51 -14.39 7.99
C ASN A 58 0.10 -14.29 9.46
N ALA A 59 0.22 -13.10 10.06
CA ALA A 59 -0.09 -12.92 11.47
C ALA A 59 -1.52 -12.46 11.70
N TYR A 60 -2.02 -11.55 10.86
CA TYR A 60 -3.36 -11.00 11.00
C TYR A 60 -4.43 -11.86 10.31
N GLY A 61 -4.02 -12.70 9.37
CA GLY A 61 -4.92 -13.66 8.71
C GLY A 61 -5.85 -13.05 7.66
N LEU A 62 -5.47 -11.93 7.06
CA LEU A 62 -6.27 -11.34 5.99
C LEU A 62 -6.27 -12.24 4.76
N HIS A 63 -7.38 -12.19 4.01
CA HIS A 63 -7.55 -12.95 2.77
C HIS A 63 -7.25 -12.10 1.54
N ARG A 64 -7.55 -10.81 1.60
CA ARG A 64 -7.44 -9.88 0.47
C ARG A 64 -6.94 -8.53 0.97
N ILE A 65 -6.00 -7.93 0.25
CA ILE A 65 -5.52 -6.58 0.52
C ILE A 65 -5.67 -5.75 -0.74
N ILE A 66 -6.27 -4.57 -0.59
CA ILE A 66 -6.43 -3.62 -1.70
C ILE A 66 -5.62 -2.36 -1.43
N ALA A 67 -5.33 -1.63 -2.50
CA ALA A 67 -4.75 -0.30 -2.45
C ALA A 67 -5.44 0.59 -3.48
N ASN A 68 -5.92 1.74 -3.03
CA ASN A 68 -6.50 2.76 -3.90
C ASN A 68 -5.43 3.80 -4.18
N ILE A 69 -5.08 3.99 -5.45
CA ILE A 69 -3.96 4.82 -5.86
C ILE A 69 -4.44 5.84 -6.89
N ASP A 70 -4.16 7.13 -6.62
CA ASP A 70 -4.39 8.18 -7.61
C ASP A 70 -3.57 7.88 -8.87
N THR A 71 -4.20 7.94 -10.05
CA THR A 71 -3.53 7.56 -11.29
C THR A 71 -2.34 8.45 -11.63
N ARG A 72 -2.25 9.63 -11.01
CA ARG A 72 -1.09 10.51 -11.16
C ARG A 72 0.13 10.02 -10.38
N ASN A 73 -0.09 9.14 -9.40
CA ASN A 73 0.98 8.58 -8.58
C ASN A 73 1.52 7.30 -9.23
N THR A 74 2.29 7.47 -10.29
CA THR A 74 2.85 6.35 -11.04
C THR A 74 3.85 5.54 -10.22
N GLY A 75 4.53 6.17 -9.26
CA GLY A 75 5.46 5.48 -8.36
C GLY A 75 4.75 4.47 -7.47
N SER A 76 3.58 4.82 -6.94
CA SER A 76 2.78 3.90 -6.12
C SER A 76 2.22 2.76 -6.96
N GLY A 77 1.80 3.03 -8.20
CA GLY A 77 1.36 1.98 -9.11
C GLY A 77 2.47 1.00 -9.44
N ALA A 78 3.68 1.50 -9.67
CA ALA A 78 4.84 0.65 -9.91
C ALA A 78 5.18 -0.21 -8.68
N LEU A 79 5.08 0.37 -7.48
CA LEU A 79 5.31 -0.36 -6.23
C LEU A 79 4.28 -1.47 -6.05
N ALA A 80 3.01 -1.18 -6.28
CA ALA A 80 1.95 -2.18 -6.18
C ALA A 80 2.23 -3.37 -7.09
N THR A 81 2.66 -3.11 -8.32
CA THR A 81 3.02 -4.16 -9.27
C THR A 81 4.20 -5.00 -8.76
N LYS A 82 5.22 -4.34 -8.20
CA LYS A 82 6.38 -5.06 -7.62
C LYS A 82 6.00 -5.92 -6.43
N LEU A 83 4.98 -5.53 -5.69
CA LEU A 83 4.47 -6.31 -4.56
C LEU A 83 3.64 -7.53 -5.00
N GLY A 84 3.36 -7.65 -6.29
CA GLY A 84 2.53 -8.72 -6.82
C GLY A 84 1.04 -8.38 -6.87
N MET A 85 0.68 -7.13 -6.58
CA MET A 85 -0.70 -6.69 -6.73
C MET A 85 -1.06 -6.51 -8.20
N ARG A 86 -2.33 -6.79 -8.54
CA ARG A 86 -2.83 -6.59 -9.90
C ARG A 86 -3.79 -5.42 -9.93
N LEU A 87 -3.84 -4.76 -11.07
CA LEU A 87 -4.82 -3.70 -11.32
C LEU A 87 -6.17 -4.36 -11.59
N GLU A 88 -7.14 -4.13 -10.71
CA GLU A 88 -8.49 -4.67 -10.86
C GLU A 88 -9.46 -3.70 -11.51
N GLY A 89 -9.18 -2.42 -11.44
CA GLY A 89 -10.07 -1.44 -12.04
C GLY A 89 -9.54 -0.03 -11.98
N THR A 90 -10.16 0.83 -12.79
CA THR A 90 -9.90 2.26 -12.80
C THR A 90 -11.24 2.97 -12.61
N PHE A 91 -11.32 3.85 -11.62
CA PHE A 91 -12.53 4.58 -11.29
C PHE A 91 -12.32 6.04 -11.66
N LEU A 92 -13.12 6.53 -12.62
CA LEU A 92 -12.97 7.89 -13.11
C LEU A 92 -13.61 8.87 -12.15
N GLU A 93 -12.89 9.95 -11.85
CA GLU A 93 -13.38 11.04 -10.98
C GLU A 93 -13.97 10.52 -9.68
N ALA A 94 -13.28 9.55 -9.07
CA ALA A 94 -13.78 8.83 -7.90
C ALA A 94 -13.58 9.59 -6.59
N GLU A 95 -12.57 10.48 -6.54
CA GLU A 95 -12.24 11.22 -5.32
C GLU A 95 -11.85 12.66 -5.64
N MET A 96 -12.15 13.55 -4.70
CA MET A 96 -11.71 14.95 -4.78
C MET A 96 -10.40 15.08 -3.99
N PHE A 97 -9.36 15.62 -4.63
CA PHE A 97 -8.08 15.86 -3.99
C PHE A 97 -7.54 17.23 -4.39
N LYS A 98 -7.33 18.09 -3.39
CA LYS A 98 -6.79 19.44 -3.59
C LYS A 98 -7.58 20.23 -4.66
N GLY A 99 -8.89 20.16 -4.60
CA GLY A 99 -9.76 20.90 -5.51
C GLY A 99 -9.93 20.31 -6.88
N GLN A 100 -9.38 19.14 -7.14
CA GLN A 100 -9.47 18.45 -8.44
C GLN A 100 -10.01 17.04 -8.28
N TRP A 101 -10.78 16.60 -9.27
CA TRP A 101 -11.22 15.22 -9.33
C TRP A 101 -10.05 14.31 -9.70
N SER A 102 -9.96 13.18 -9.03
CA SER A 102 -8.92 12.20 -9.25
C SER A 102 -9.49 10.89 -9.74
N ASP A 103 -8.86 10.31 -10.76
CA ASP A 103 -9.11 8.93 -11.16
C ASP A 103 -8.32 8.03 -10.24
N ILE A 104 -8.89 6.89 -9.90
CA ILE A 104 -8.30 5.97 -8.91
C ILE A 104 -8.10 4.59 -9.52
N TRP A 105 -6.89 4.06 -9.39
CA TRP A 105 -6.61 2.65 -9.65
C TRP A 105 -6.91 1.84 -8.40
N LEU A 106 -7.61 0.72 -8.57
CA LEU A 106 -7.76 -0.27 -7.52
C LEU A 106 -6.81 -1.43 -7.80
N TYR A 107 -5.80 -1.57 -6.96
CA TYR A 107 -4.89 -2.71 -6.97
C TYR A 107 -5.29 -3.67 -5.86
N ALA A 108 -5.06 -4.96 -6.07
CA ALA A 108 -5.41 -5.97 -5.09
C ALA A 108 -4.48 -7.17 -5.16
N ILE A 109 -4.36 -7.86 -4.01
CA ILE A 109 -3.64 -9.13 -3.93
C ILE A 109 -4.36 -10.03 -2.95
N LEU A 110 -4.46 -11.31 -3.30
CA LEU A 110 -5.03 -12.34 -2.44
C LEU A 110 -3.93 -13.03 -1.65
N ARG A 111 -4.29 -13.57 -0.49
CA ARG A 111 -3.36 -14.34 0.35
C ARG A 111 -2.67 -15.45 -0.44
N THR A 112 -3.43 -16.15 -1.27
CA THR A 112 -2.89 -17.24 -2.07
C THR A 112 -1.89 -16.79 -3.13
N GLU A 113 -1.89 -15.51 -3.45
CA GLU A 113 -0.96 -14.93 -4.41
C GLU A 113 0.30 -14.36 -3.74
N TRP A 114 0.28 -14.22 -2.42
CA TRP A 114 1.43 -13.69 -1.67
C TRP A 114 2.51 -14.75 -1.61
N ASN A 115 3.67 -14.44 -2.15
CA ASN A 115 4.71 -15.42 -2.44
C ASN A 115 6.08 -15.00 -1.89
N ILE A 116 6.12 -14.74 -0.59
CA ILE A 116 7.40 -14.39 0.07
C ILE A 116 7.59 -15.20 1.33
#